data_7a946ace352e889ea923b280c4975c11
#
_entry.id   7a946ace352e889ea923b280c4975c11
#
_cell.length_a   1.000
_cell.length_b   1.000
_cell.length_c   1.000
_cell.angle_alpha   90.00
_cell.angle_beta   90.00
_cell.angle_gamma   90.00
#
_symmetry.space_group_name_H-M   'P 1'
#
loop_
_entity.id
_entity.type
_entity.pdbx_description
1 polymer ?
#
loop_
_entity_poly.entity_id
_entity_poly.type
_entity_poly.pdbx_seq_one_letter_code
_entity_poly.pdbx_strand_id
1 'polypeptide(L)'
;RVEVPAVELDKAKEYTICIRPIIIRKAYFSKTKKVLEKTYKFYPVPESNIRAYHIADAHNNIEEPIKAAETFGDIDFLILNGDVIEDSSNPKNFMNIYEICSRLTKGERPVIFSRGNHDLRGNFAEKFADYTPTHKGNTYYNFRIGSIWGILLDCGEDKNDNHEEYGHTVACHIFRERQTDF
;
A
#
# COMPACT_ATOMS: atom_id res chain seq x y z
N ARG A 1 1.24 12.20 -0.55
CA ARG A 1 2.12 11.19 -1.16
C ARG A 1 3.48 11.82 -1.47
N VAL A 2 4.55 11.10 -1.15
CA VAL A 2 5.93 11.47 -1.49
C VAL A 2 6.55 10.28 -2.22
N GLU A 3 7.28 10.55 -3.29
CA GLU A 3 8.02 9.53 -4.04
C GLU A 3 9.52 9.79 -3.86
N VAL A 4 10.25 8.75 -3.51
CA VAL A 4 11.69 8.77 -3.34
C VAL A 4 12.27 7.64 -4.18
N PRO A 5 13.34 7.89 -4.97
CA PRO A 5 14.00 6.81 -5.70
C PRO A 5 14.53 5.74 -4.72
N ALA A 6 14.19 4.48 -4.98
CA ALA A 6 14.59 3.36 -4.12
C ALA A 6 16.11 3.29 -3.91
N VAL A 7 16.88 3.56 -4.97
CA VAL A 7 18.36 3.58 -4.92
C VAL A 7 18.90 4.62 -3.94
N GLU A 8 18.24 5.77 -3.81
CA GLU A 8 18.65 6.81 -2.85
C GLU A 8 18.36 6.36 -1.42
N LEU A 9 17.20 5.75 -1.19
CA LEU A 9 16.82 5.22 0.11
C LEU A 9 17.71 4.05 0.54
N ASP A 10 18.01 3.12 -0.39
CA ASP A 10 18.91 2.00 -0.15
C ASP A 10 20.31 2.47 0.24
N LYS A 11 20.78 3.56 -0.36
CA LYS A 11 22.08 4.16 -0.06
C LYS A 11 22.09 4.90 1.27
N ALA A 12 21.04 5.70 1.52
CA ALA A 12 20.95 6.52 2.73
C ALA A 12 20.70 5.66 3.98
N LYS A 13 19.93 4.57 3.85
CA LYS A 13 19.54 3.66 4.94
C LYS A 13 18.78 4.34 6.08
N GLU A 14 18.27 5.53 5.83
CA GLU A 14 17.42 6.30 6.73
C GLU A 14 16.59 7.32 5.98
N TYR A 15 15.51 7.77 6.60
CA TYR A 15 14.71 8.88 6.11
C TYR A 15 14.06 9.63 7.28
N THR A 16 13.81 10.91 7.09
CA THR A 16 13.17 11.75 8.11
C THR A 16 11.82 12.26 7.60
N ILE A 17 10.78 12.04 8.38
CA ILE A 17 9.46 12.62 8.14
C ILE A 17 9.34 13.91 8.93
N CYS A 18 9.06 15.02 8.23
CA CYS A 18 8.83 16.33 8.82
C CYS A 18 7.36 16.74 8.59
N ILE A 19 6.62 16.98 9.64
CA ILE A 19 5.21 17.39 9.60
C ILE A 19 5.04 18.73 10.29
N ARG A 20 4.43 19.70 9.58
CA ARG A 20 4.01 20.96 10.18
C ARG A 20 2.48 21.05 10.18
N PRO A 21 1.81 20.72 11.30
CA PRO A 21 0.36 20.78 11.38
C PRO A 21 -0.16 22.21 11.21
N ILE A 22 -1.15 22.39 10.35
CA ILE A 22 -1.86 23.65 10.17
C ILE A 22 -3.06 23.65 11.11
N ILE A 23 -3.11 24.62 12.05
CA ILE A 23 -4.22 24.77 13.00
C ILE A 23 -5.36 25.54 12.35
N ILE A 24 -5.02 26.65 11.67
CA ILE A 24 -5.97 27.51 10.99
C ILE A 24 -5.39 27.86 9.63
N ARG A 25 -6.08 27.45 8.56
CA ARG A 25 -5.74 27.82 7.21
C ARG A 25 -6.40 29.15 6.85
N LYS A 26 -5.59 30.12 6.43
CA LYS A 26 -6.03 31.44 5.99
C LYS A 26 -5.38 31.76 4.64
N ALA A 27 -5.92 32.77 3.93
CA ALA A 27 -5.29 33.27 2.70
C ALA A 27 -3.88 33.79 2.99
N TYR A 28 -3.69 34.48 4.14
CA TYR A 28 -2.41 35.00 4.62
C TYR A 28 -2.23 34.69 6.11
N PHE A 29 -0.99 34.44 6.53
CA PHE A 29 -0.60 34.23 7.95
C PHE A 29 -1.38 33.10 8.61
N SER A 30 -1.40 31.92 7.97
CA SER A 30 -1.95 30.70 8.56
C SER A 30 -1.25 30.38 9.88
N LYS A 31 -2.03 29.90 10.85
CA LYS A 31 -1.49 29.46 12.14
C LYS A 31 -1.06 28.01 12.06
N THR A 32 0.19 27.73 12.38
CA THR A 32 0.77 26.38 12.38
C THR A 32 1.30 26.00 13.75
N LYS A 33 1.46 24.69 14.01
CA LYS A 33 2.25 24.17 15.12
C LYS A 33 3.74 24.15 14.78
N LYS A 34 4.56 23.82 15.77
CA LYS A 34 5.97 23.48 15.55
C LYS A 34 6.07 22.28 14.60
N VAL A 35 7.17 22.21 13.87
CA VAL A 35 7.49 21.02 13.05
C VAL A 35 7.70 19.84 13.99
N LEU A 36 7.13 18.72 13.62
CA LEU A 36 7.39 17.41 14.22
C LEU A 36 8.28 16.65 13.24
N GLU A 37 9.39 16.14 13.73
CA GLU A 37 10.36 15.40 12.94
C GLU A 37 10.58 14.04 13.57
N LYS A 38 10.66 13.00 12.73
CA LYS A 38 11.02 11.67 13.17
C LYS A 38 11.85 10.99 12.09
N THR A 39 13.02 10.51 12.47
CA THR A 39 13.93 9.73 11.61
C THR A 39 13.70 8.25 11.84
N TYR A 40 13.64 7.51 10.75
CA TYR A 40 13.52 6.06 10.70
C TYR A 40 14.76 5.49 10.02
N LYS A 41 15.22 4.34 10.50
CA LYS A 41 16.15 3.52 9.74
C LYS A 41 15.44 2.91 8.54
N PHE A 42 16.19 2.57 7.53
CA PHE A 42 15.71 1.78 6.41
C PHE A 42 16.67 0.64 6.13
N TYR A 43 16.15 -0.55 6.05
CA TYR A 43 16.92 -1.75 5.76
C TYR A 43 16.60 -2.21 4.34
N PRO A 44 17.53 -2.03 3.38
CA PRO A 44 17.39 -2.58 2.04
C PRO A 44 17.20 -4.08 2.07
N VAL A 45 16.46 -4.61 1.09
CA VAL A 45 16.31 -6.06 0.94
C VAL A 45 17.65 -6.66 0.53
N PRO A 46 18.15 -7.72 1.21
CA PRO A 46 19.42 -8.33 0.89
C PRO A 46 19.41 -9.04 -0.48
N GLU A 47 20.57 -9.32 -1.02
CA GLU A 47 20.71 -10.01 -2.32
C GLU A 47 20.43 -11.52 -2.23
N SER A 48 20.48 -12.11 -1.04
CA SER A 48 20.25 -13.54 -0.80
C SER A 48 19.61 -13.81 0.54
N ASN A 49 19.06 -15.02 0.72
CA ASN A 49 18.36 -15.44 1.95
C ASN A 49 17.22 -14.51 2.36
N ILE A 50 16.46 -14.06 1.38
CA ILE A 50 15.40 -13.07 1.54
C ILE A 50 14.18 -13.71 2.23
N ARG A 51 13.65 -13.01 3.21
CA ARG A 51 12.46 -13.40 3.99
C ARG A 51 11.33 -12.43 3.70
N ALA A 52 10.35 -12.86 2.90
CA ALA A 52 9.14 -12.11 2.62
C ALA A 52 7.98 -12.63 3.47
N TYR A 53 7.19 -11.75 4.03
CA TYR A 53 5.92 -12.11 4.64
C TYR A 53 4.77 -11.65 3.74
N HIS A 54 3.86 -12.56 3.43
CA HIS A 54 2.76 -12.34 2.50
C HIS A 54 1.43 -12.45 3.23
N ILE A 55 0.59 -11.43 3.07
CA ILE A 55 -0.77 -11.35 3.62
C ILE A 55 -1.72 -11.11 2.46
N ALA A 56 -2.80 -11.88 2.40
CA ALA A 56 -3.96 -11.66 1.53
C ALA A 56 -5.23 -11.80 2.37
N ASP A 57 -6.33 -11.20 1.91
CA ASP A 57 -7.67 -11.41 2.47
C ASP A 57 -7.78 -11.14 3.97
N ALA A 58 -7.18 -10.07 4.44
CA ALA A 58 -7.22 -9.70 5.85
C ALA A 58 -8.61 -9.17 6.29
N HIS A 59 -9.40 -8.57 5.38
CA HIS A 59 -10.77 -8.12 5.61
C HIS A 59 -10.95 -7.36 6.93
N ASN A 60 -10.16 -6.29 7.12
CA ASN A 60 -10.10 -5.51 8.36
C ASN A 60 -9.59 -6.25 9.61
N ASN A 61 -9.17 -7.51 9.49
CA ASN A 61 -8.55 -8.22 10.59
C ASN A 61 -7.07 -7.85 10.69
N ILE A 62 -6.72 -7.08 11.71
CA ILE A 62 -5.36 -6.61 11.92
C ILE A 62 -4.57 -7.59 12.79
N GLU A 63 -5.21 -8.15 13.79
CA GLU A 63 -4.50 -8.89 14.85
C GLU A 63 -3.99 -10.26 14.41
N GLU A 64 -4.78 -11.01 13.66
CA GLU A 64 -4.38 -12.36 13.24
C GLU A 64 -3.15 -12.39 12.33
N PRO A 65 -3.07 -11.58 11.25
CA PRO A 65 -1.87 -11.57 10.41
C PRO A 65 -0.63 -11.08 11.18
N ILE A 66 -0.79 -10.17 12.13
CA ILE A 66 0.34 -9.71 12.96
C ILE A 66 0.79 -10.81 13.91
N LYS A 67 -0.15 -11.48 14.59
CA LYS A 67 0.15 -12.60 15.48
C LYS A 67 0.81 -13.77 14.72
N ALA A 68 0.35 -14.06 13.52
CA ALA A 68 0.98 -15.07 12.67
C ALA A 68 2.42 -14.68 12.27
N ALA A 69 2.68 -13.39 12.01
CA ALA A 69 4.01 -12.90 11.70
C ALA A 69 5.00 -13.04 12.86
N GLU A 70 4.53 -12.97 14.12
CA GLU A 70 5.38 -13.17 15.31
C GLU A 70 6.04 -14.55 15.30
N THR A 71 5.36 -15.58 14.78
CA THR A 71 5.92 -16.92 14.64
C THR A 71 6.90 -17.05 13.48
N PHE A 72 6.75 -16.22 12.46
CA PHE A 72 7.65 -16.18 11.30
C PHE A 72 8.99 -15.48 11.63
N GLY A 73 8.97 -14.49 12.51
CA GLY A 73 10.12 -13.72 12.94
C GLY A 73 10.45 -12.55 12.01
N ASP A 74 11.75 -12.18 11.91
CA ASP A 74 12.17 -11.02 11.12
C ASP A 74 11.86 -11.19 9.63
N ILE A 75 11.46 -10.10 9.01
CA ILE A 75 11.15 -10.01 7.57
C ILE A 75 12.06 -8.98 6.90
N ASP A 76 12.34 -9.18 5.63
CA ASP A 76 13.07 -8.20 4.80
C ASP A 76 12.10 -7.29 4.05
N PHE A 77 10.92 -7.79 3.68
CA PHE A 77 9.83 -6.99 3.15
C PHE A 77 8.47 -7.66 3.36
N LEU A 78 7.42 -6.84 3.27
CA LEU A 78 6.03 -7.25 3.40
C LEU A 78 5.34 -7.21 2.03
N ILE A 79 4.49 -8.18 1.75
CA ILE A 79 3.56 -8.18 0.61
C ILE A 79 2.14 -8.15 1.16
N LEU A 80 1.37 -7.11 0.81
CA LEU A 80 -0.07 -7.06 0.99
C LEU A 80 -0.72 -7.31 -0.36
N ASN A 81 -1.38 -8.46 -0.51
CA ASN A 81 -1.87 -8.96 -1.78
C ASN A 81 -3.40 -8.96 -1.84
N GLY A 82 -3.97 -7.78 -1.74
CA GLY A 82 -5.40 -7.55 -1.90
C GLY A 82 -6.26 -7.88 -0.68
N ASP A 83 -7.46 -7.31 -0.69
CA ASP A 83 -8.52 -7.53 0.28
C ASP A 83 -8.06 -7.32 1.73
N VAL A 84 -7.19 -6.33 1.93
CA VAL A 84 -6.72 -5.96 3.26
C VAL A 84 -7.83 -5.29 4.05
N ILE A 85 -8.70 -4.56 3.37
CA ILE A 85 -9.92 -3.98 3.93
C ILE A 85 -11.15 -4.74 3.45
N GLU A 86 -12.24 -4.67 4.21
CA GLU A 86 -13.51 -5.27 3.83
C GLU A 86 -14.16 -4.54 2.66
N ASP A 87 -14.12 -3.21 2.70
CA ASP A 87 -14.59 -2.33 1.64
C ASP A 87 -14.06 -0.91 1.84
N SER A 88 -14.17 -0.09 0.81
CA SER A 88 -13.78 1.32 0.83
C SER A 88 -14.93 2.29 1.13
N SER A 89 -16.03 1.84 1.74
CA SER A 89 -17.17 2.73 2.09
C SER A 89 -16.81 3.72 3.19
N ASN A 90 -15.83 3.39 4.03
CA ASN A 90 -15.36 4.24 5.11
C ASN A 90 -13.84 4.48 4.98
N PRO A 91 -13.39 5.76 4.84
CA PRO A 91 -11.96 6.07 4.75
C PRO A 91 -11.13 5.59 5.94
N LYS A 92 -11.77 5.34 7.09
CA LYS A 92 -11.09 4.79 8.26
C LYS A 92 -10.56 3.37 8.02
N ASN A 93 -11.19 2.61 7.12
CA ASN A 93 -10.73 1.26 6.79
C ASN A 93 -9.32 1.29 6.19
N PHE A 94 -8.95 2.35 5.46
CA PHE A 94 -7.60 2.52 4.93
C PHE A 94 -6.53 2.56 6.02
N MET A 95 -6.90 2.98 7.24
CA MET A 95 -5.97 2.98 8.37
C MET A 95 -5.53 1.56 8.76
N ASN A 96 -6.34 0.53 8.48
CA ASN A 96 -6.00 -0.87 8.75
C ASN A 96 -4.79 -1.31 7.93
N ILE A 97 -4.70 -0.86 6.66
CA ILE A 97 -3.53 -1.10 5.80
C ILE A 97 -2.27 -0.54 6.46
N TYR A 98 -2.34 0.72 6.90
CA TYR A 98 -1.19 1.40 7.51
C TYR A 98 -0.84 0.82 8.87
N GLU A 99 -1.81 0.35 9.63
CA GLU A 99 -1.58 -0.28 10.92
C GLU A 99 -0.83 -1.60 10.76
N ILE A 100 -1.28 -2.47 9.86
CA ILE A 100 -0.56 -3.73 9.53
C ILE A 100 0.86 -3.40 9.07
N CYS A 101 1.01 -2.48 8.10
CA CYS A 101 2.33 -2.06 7.63
C CYS A 101 3.23 -1.56 8.77
N SER A 102 2.72 -0.65 9.60
CA SER A 102 3.53 -0.02 10.65
C SER A 102 3.92 -0.98 11.76
N ARG A 103 3.04 -1.90 12.14
CA ARG A 103 3.31 -2.90 13.18
C ARG A 103 4.31 -3.95 12.71
N LEU A 104 4.24 -4.39 11.46
CA LEU A 104 5.13 -5.42 10.91
C LEU A 104 6.48 -4.86 10.44
N THR A 105 6.48 -3.69 9.82
CA THR A 105 7.71 -3.12 9.22
C THR A 105 8.33 -2.01 10.04
N LYS A 106 7.62 -1.45 11.00
CA LYS A 106 8.01 -0.25 11.79
C LYS A 106 8.36 0.97 10.92
N GLY A 107 7.99 0.96 9.64
CA GLY A 107 8.42 1.92 8.65
C GLY A 107 9.87 1.74 8.18
N GLU A 108 10.51 0.64 8.53
CA GLU A 108 11.93 0.37 8.28
C GLU A 108 12.17 -0.65 7.16
N ARG A 109 11.11 -1.27 6.64
CA ARG A 109 11.16 -2.30 5.60
C ARG A 109 10.23 -1.94 4.44
N PRO A 110 10.55 -2.32 3.21
CA PRO A 110 9.66 -2.12 2.07
C PRO A 110 8.35 -2.87 2.20
N VAL A 111 7.30 -2.33 1.59
CA VAL A 111 6.01 -2.98 1.43
C VAL A 111 5.63 -2.96 -0.04
N ILE A 112 5.28 -4.12 -0.57
CA ILE A 112 4.64 -4.28 -1.87
C ILE A 112 3.13 -4.37 -1.62
N PHE A 113 2.35 -3.60 -2.35
CA PHE A 113 0.91 -3.55 -2.19
C PHE A 113 0.22 -3.81 -3.52
N SER A 114 -0.68 -4.79 -3.53
CA SER A 114 -1.68 -5.05 -4.56
C SER A 114 -3.07 -4.81 -3.98
N ARG A 115 -3.95 -4.19 -4.73
CA ARG A 115 -5.35 -4.16 -4.32
C ARG A 115 -6.06 -5.43 -4.80
N GLY A 116 -7.08 -5.85 -4.03
CA GLY A 116 -8.00 -6.91 -4.41
C GLY A 116 -9.35 -6.34 -4.82
N ASN A 117 -10.35 -7.21 -4.97
CA ASN A 117 -11.68 -6.82 -5.42
C ASN A 117 -12.47 -6.08 -4.31
N HIS A 118 -12.31 -6.42 -3.03
CA HIS A 118 -12.94 -5.70 -1.92
C HIS A 118 -12.45 -4.26 -1.80
N ASP A 119 -11.20 -4.01 -2.13
CA ASP A 119 -10.59 -2.68 -2.13
C ASP A 119 -11.27 -1.73 -3.16
N LEU A 120 -12.00 -2.28 -4.13
CA LEU A 120 -12.74 -1.54 -5.16
C LEU A 120 -14.21 -1.30 -4.83
N ARG A 121 -14.71 -1.82 -3.70
CA ARG A 121 -16.10 -1.70 -3.31
C ARG A 121 -16.31 -0.52 -2.37
N GLY A 122 -17.37 0.25 -2.59
CA GLY A 122 -17.77 1.34 -1.71
C GLY A 122 -17.48 2.73 -2.25
N ASN A 123 -17.94 3.74 -1.51
CA ASN A 123 -17.99 5.13 -1.95
C ASN A 123 -16.63 5.80 -2.18
N PHE A 124 -15.57 5.24 -1.61
CA PHE A 124 -14.21 5.78 -1.73
C PHE A 124 -13.29 4.92 -2.62
N ALA A 125 -13.85 3.96 -3.36
CA ALA A 125 -13.09 3.09 -4.26
C ALA A 125 -12.22 3.88 -5.25
N GLU A 126 -12.76 4.95 -5.85
CA GLU A 126 -12.03 5.82 -6.76
C GLU A 126 -10.87 6.59 -6.09
N LYS A 127 -10.93 6.75 -4.77
CA LYS A 127 -9.90 7.43 -3.98
C LYS A 127 -8.84 6.48 -3.43
N PHE A 128 -9.03 5.19 -3.58
CA PHE A 128 -8.14 4.19 -3.00
C PHE A 128 -6.68 4.39 -3.44
N ALA A 129 -6.47 4.69 -4.71
CA ALA A 129 -5.16 4.97 -5.27
C ALA A 129 -4.46 6.23 -4.69
N ASP A 130 -5.19 7.13 -4.03
CA ASP A 130 -4.61 8.28 -3.33
C ASP A 130 -3.94 7.85 -2.00
N TYR A 131 -4.32 6.70 -1.46
CA TYR A 131 -3.89 6.15 -0.17
C TYR A 131 -2.91 4.98 -0.29
N THR A 132 -2.79 4.38 -1.45
CA THR A 132 -1.97 3.19 -1.68
C THR A 132 -0.92 3.42 -2.77
N PRO A 133 0.13 2.59 -2.87
CA PRO A 133 1.12 2.73 -3.92
C PRO A 133 0.53 2.58 -5.31
N THR A 134 0.96 3.45 -6.22
CA THR A 134 0.71 3.35 -7.66
C THR A 134 1.97 3.70 -8.41
N HIS A 135 2.14 3.18 -9.61
CA HIS A 135 3.23 3.56 -10.49
C HIS A 135 2.69 4.25 -11.74
N LYS A 136 3.09 5.52 -11.96
CA LYS A 136 2.58 6.35 -13.06
C LYS A 136 1.04 6.40 -13.15
N GLY A 137 0.38 6.35 -12.00
CA GLY A 137 -1.09 6.34 -11.91
C GLY A 137 -1.74 4.97 -12.07
N ASN A 138 -0.98 3.91 -12.38
CA ASN A 138 -1.49 2.55 -12.46
C ASN A 138 -1.38 1.84 -11.12
N THR A 139 -2.35 0.98 -10.82
CA THR A 139 -2.38 0.10 -9.65
C THR A 139 -1.69 -1.24 -9.90
N TYR A 140 -1.26 -1.48 -11.13
CA TYR A 140 -0.42 -2.60 -11.56
C TYR A 140 0.95 -2.07 -12.00
N TYR A 141 2.01 -2.80 -11.67
CA TYR A 141 3.38 -2.35 -11.93
C TYR A 141 4.38 -3.51 -11.80
N ASN A 142 5.54 -3.32 -12.39
CA ASN A 142 6.70 -4.15 -12.07
C ASN A 142 7.54 -3.48 -10.98
N PHE A 143 8.28 -4.29 -10.25
CA PHE A 143 9.20 -3.80 -9.22
C PHE A 143 10.48 -4.62 -9.17
N ARG A 144 11.51 -4.00 -8.60
CA ARG A 144 12.74 -4.68 -8.24
C ARG A 144 13.09 -4.33 -6.80
N ILE A 145 13.32 -5.34 -5.98
CA ILE A 145 13.76 -5.23 -4.59
C ILE A 145 14.91 -6.19 -4.37
N GLY A 146 16.13 -5.67 -4.12
CA GLY A 146 17.32 -6.50 -4.09
C GLY A 146 17.49 -7.29 -5.38
N SER A 147 17.63 -8.61 -5.28
CA SER A 147 17.73 -9.53 -6.41
C SER A 147 16.36 -9.97 -6.98
N ILE A 148 15.25 -9.62 -6.32
CA ILE A 148 13.90 -10.03 -6.71
C ILE A 148 13.34 -9.10 -7.77
N TRP A 149 12.83 -9.68 -8.86
CA TRP A 149 11.95 -9.03 -9.82
C TRP A 149 10.54 -9.51 -9.63
N GLY A 150 9.58 -8.62 -9.64
CA GLY A 150 8.17 -8.94 -9.52
C GLY A 150 7.30 -8.15 -10.48
N ILE A 151 6.21 -8.78 -10.87
CA ILE A 151 5.10 -8.15 -11.59
C ILE A 151 3.90 -8.22 -10.68
N LEU A 152 3.27 -7.08 -10.45
CA LEU A 152 2.04 -6.95 -9.72
C LEU A 152 0.93 -6.63 -10.71
N LEU A 153 -0.06 -7.50 -10.77
CA LEU A 153 -1.25 -7.33 -11.58
C LEU A 153 -2.43 -6.97 -10.67
N ASP A 154 -3.37 -6.24 -11.22
CA ASP A 154 -4.58 -5.82 -10.53
C ASP A 154 -5.78 -6.48 -11.21
N CYS A 155 -6.40 -7.45 -10.55
CA CYS A 155 -7.53 -8.17 -11.11
C CYS A 155 -8.77 -7.28 -11.33
N GLY A 156 -8.82 -6.10 -10.68
CA GLY A 156 -10.04 -5.34 -10.60
C GLY A 156 -11.09 -6.11 -9.79
N GLU A 157 -12.32 -6.16 -10.29
CA GLU A 157 -13.38 -6.95 -9.67
C GLU A 157 -13.26 -8.43 -10.11
N ASP A 158 -13.64 -9.36 -9.23
CA ASP A 158 -13.54 -10.81 -9.43
C ASP A 158 -14.69 -11.41 -10.26
N LYS A 159 -15.79 -10.68 -10.43
CA LYS A 159 -16.95 -11.09 -11.24
C LYS A 159 -16.81 -10.68 -12.70
N ASN A 160 -17.64 -11.29 -13.52
CA ASN A 160 -17.80 -10.89 -14.92
C ASN A 160 -18.39 -9.48 -15.01
N ASP A 161 -18.07 -8.78 -16.09
CA ASP A 161 -18.71 -7.52 -16.42
C ASP A 161 -20.23 -7.65 -16.44
N ASN A 162 -20.92 -6.56 -16.09
CA ASN A 162 -22.39 -6.47 -16.02
C ASN A 162 -23.03 -7.33 -14.90
N HIS A 163 -22.27 -7.73 -13.89
CA HIS A 163 -22.81 -8.46 -12.74
C HIS A 163 -23.62 -7.52 -11.82
N GLU A 164 -24.82 -7.95 -11.38
CA GLU A 164 -25.73 -7.13 -10.57
C GLU A 164 -25.15 -6.73 -9.21
N GLU A 165 -24.36 -7.61 -8.59
CA GLU A 165 -23.72 -7.39 -7.30
C GLU A 165 -22.83 -6.13 -7.29
N TYR A 166 -22.27 -5.77 -8.45
CA TYR A 166 -21.34 -4.63 -8.61
C TYR A 166 -21.93 -3.50 -9.46
N GLY A 167 -23.27 -3.38 -9.43
CA GLY A 167 -23.95 -2.28 -10.11
C GLY A 167 -23.79 -2.29 -11.63
N HIS A 168 -23.66 -3.48 -12.22
CA HIS A 168 -23.55 -3.65 -13.67
C HIS A 168 -22.32 -2.97 -14.29
N THR A 169 -21.20 -2.87 -13.56
CA THR A 169 -19.95 -2.33 -14.09
C THR A 169 -19.45 -3.14 -15.28
N VAL A 170 -19.02 -2.48 -16.36
CA VAL A 170 -18.60 -3.13 -17.62
C VAL A 170 -17.14 -2.83 -18.01
N ALA A 171 -16.36 -2.29 -17.09
CA ALA A 171 -15.00 -1.85 -17.38
C ALA A 171 -13.91 -2.83 -16.91
N CYS A 172 -14.25 -3.86 -16.14
CA CYS A 172 -13.27 -4.74 -15.50
C CYS A 172 -12.51 -5.61 -16.52
N HIS A 173 -13.19 -6.10 -17.54
CA HIS A 173 -12.55 -6.88 -18.61
C HIS A 173 -11.50 -6.03 -19.37
N ILE A 174 -11.89 -4.83 -19.83
CA ILE A 174 -10.99 -3.91 -20.54
C ILE A 174 -9.81 -3.52 -19.64
N PHE A 175 -10.05 -3.31 -18.36
CA PHE A 175 -9.00 -2.99 -17.39
C PHE A 175 -7.97 -4.13 -17.28
N ARG A 176 -8.41 -5.38 -17.23
CA ARG A 176 -7.52 -6.54 -17.21
C ARG A 176 -6.75 -6.70 -18.54
N GLU A 177 -7.43 -6.52 -19.68
CA GLU A 177 -6.79 -6.59 -21.00
C GLU A 177 -5.65 -5.57 -21.16
N ARG A 178 -5.80 -4.36 -20.64
CA ARG A 178 -4.73 -3.32 -20.67
C ARG A 178 -3.44 -3.75 -20.00
N GLN A 179 -3.50 -4.75 -19.13
CA GLN A 179 -2.33 -5.24 -18.41
C GLN A 179 -1.55 -6.29 -19.21
N THR A 180 -2.08 -6.77 -20.34
CA THR A 180 -1.38 -7.73 -21.20
C THR A 180 -0.24 -7.09 -21.99
N ASP A 181 -0.30 -5.77 -22.20
CA ASP A 181 0.71 -5.00 -22.93
C ASP A 181 1.77 -4.37 -21.99
N PHE A 182 1.71 -4.74 -20.71
CA PHE A 182 2.54 -4.14 -19.65
C PHE A 182 3.86 -4.89 -19.39
#